data_2eb4129189c823b557ce180a84fb81cf
#
_entry.id   2eb4129189c823b557ce180a84fb81cf
#
_cell.length_a   1.000
_cell.length_b   1.000
_cell.length_c   1.000
_cell.angle_alpha   90.00
_cell.angle_beta   90.00
_cell.angle_gamma   90.00
#
_symmetry.space_group_name_H-M   'P 1'
#
loop_
_entity.id
_entity.type
_entity.pdbx_description
1 polymer ?
#
loop_
_entity_poly.entity_id
_entity_poly.type
_entity_poly.pdbx_seq_one_letter_code
_entity_poly.pdbx_strand_id
1 'polypeptide(L)'
;MSKAFGMPGLRIGWIACQDKQLLKKIEYMKHYTSICNSAPSEIISLIALRNKDRILSRNNLIVAENLKLLDEFIEVYRNLFEWVRPQGGSVGFVKYKGQESIESFSERLVKENGVLLMPASVYDHESNYFRIGFGRKNTPEALGKLEEFLKL
;
A
#
# COMPACT_ATOMS: atom_id res chain seq x y z
N MET A 1 12.02 5.19 2.82
CA MET A 1 12.45 3.89 2.25
C MET A 1 11.28 2.90 2.07
N SER A 2 10.26 2.92 2.93
CA SER A 2 9.23 1.86 3.02
C SER A 2 8.35 1.70 1.78
N LYS A 3 8.01 2.76 1.06
CA LYS A 3 7.07 2.72 -0.08
C LYS A 3 7.81 2.76 -1.42
N ALA A 4 8.33 3.91 -1.82
CA ALA A 4 8.98 4.08 -3.12
C ALA A 4 10.14 3.09 -3.36
N PHE A 5 10.95 2.81 -2.35
CA PHE A 5 12.05 1.83 -2.44
C PHE A 5 11.63 0.38 -2.14
N GLY A 6 10.41 0.15 -1.62
CA GLY A 6 9.94 -1.19 -1.28
C GLY A 6 10.70 -1.86 -0.12
N MET A 7 11.27 -1.07 0.80
CA MET A 7 12.13 -1.54 1.90
C MET A 7 11.55 -1.18 3.28
N PRO A 8 10.34 -1.66 3.63
CA PRO A 8 9.69 -1.31 4.90
C PRO A 8 10.44 -1.86 6.13
N GLY A 9 11.14 -2.98 5.98
CA GLY A 9 11.90 -3.63 7.04
C GLY A 9 13.10 -2.82 7.55
N LEU A 10 13.63 -1.89 6.76
CA LEU A 10 14.76 -1.07 7.19
C LEU A 10 14.37 -0.05 8.27
N ARG A 11 13.09 0.30 8.39
CA ARG A 11 12.60 1.29 9.36
C ARG A 11 13.33 2.64 9.27
N ILE A 12 13.72 3.05 8.04
CA ILE A 12 14.43 4.30 7.74
C ILE A 12 13.55 5.23 6.94
N GLY A 13 13.53 6.49 7.36
CA GLY A 13 12.95 7.63 6.67
C GLY A 13 13.71 8.89 7.02
N TRP A 14 13.36 9.99 6.38
CA TRP A 14 13.94 11.31 6.67
C TRP A 14 12.87 12.38 6.63
N ILE A 15 13.14 13.46 7.31
CA ILE A 15 12.34 14.68 7.28
C ILE A 15 13.19 15.77 6.68
N ALA A 16 12.69 16.46 5.67
CA ALA A 16 13.28 17.66 5.10
C ALA A 16 12.41 18.86 5.48
N CYS A 17 12.98 19.84 6.16
CA CYS A 17 12.27 21.03 6.61
C CYS A 17 13.18 22.27 6.49
N GLN A 18 12.65 23.35 5.92
CA GLN A 18 13.38 24.61 5.82
C GLN A 18 13.32 25.44 7.11
N ASP A 19 12.30 25.24 7.94
CA ASP A 19 12.17 25.86 9.26
C ASP A 19 13.15 25.21 10.23
N LYS A 20 14.24 25.92 10.52
CA LYS A 20 15.29 25.47 11.43
C LYS A 20 14.82 25.32 12.89
N GLN A 21 13.84 26.12 13.31
CA GLN A 21 13.31 26.03 14.69
C GLN A 21 12.45 24.77 14.84
N LEU A 22 11.62 24.48 13.83
CA LEU A 22 10.83 23.24 13.79
C LEU A 22 11.77 22.02 13.71
N LEU A 23 12.81 22.08 12.87
CA LEU A 23 13.77 20.99 12.74
C LEU A 23 14.45 20.65 14.08
N LYS A 24 14.84 21.66 14.88
CA LYS A 24 15.40 21.44 16.22
C LYS A 24 14.40 20.76 17.17
N LYS A 25 13.12 21.12 17.11
CA LYS A 25 12.09 20.45 17.92
C LYS A 25 11.91 18.97 17.51
N ILE A 26 11.94 18.69 16.21
CA ILE A 26 11.87 17.33 15.67
C ILE A 26 13.10 16.52 16.11
N GLU A 27 14.30 17.09 16.05
CA GLU A 27 15.55 16.47 16.52
C GLU A 27 15.47 16.13 18.01
N TYR A 28 14.98 17.05 18.83
CA TYR A 28 14.75 16.81 20.25
C TYR A 28 13.78 15.63 20.50
N MET A 29 12.68 15.58 19.76
CA MET A 29 11.74 14.45 19.83
C MET A 29 12.38 13.14 19.37
N LYS A 30 13.28 13.18 18.38
CA LYS A 30 14.05 12.01 17.94
C LYS A 30 14.91 11.45 19.06
N HIS A 31 15.60 12.29 19.81
CA HIS A 31 16.41 11.87 20.97
C HIS A 31 15.56 11.20 22.06
N TYR A 32 14.34 11.70 22.27
CA TYR A 32 13.42 11.11 23.23
C TYR A 32 12.83 9.77 22.78
N THR A 33 12.56 9.59 21.47
CA THR A 33 11.82 8.43 20.94
C THR A 33 12.74 7.26 20.55
N SER A 34 13.78 7.49 19.78
CA SER A 34 14.57 6.41 19.17
C SER A 34 16.08 6.65 19.16
N ILE A 35 16.56 7.82 19.61
CA ILE A 35 17.96 8.23 19.67
C ILE A 35 18.69 8.12 18.33
N CYS A 36 19.00 6.89 17.89
CA CYS A 36 19.69 6.60 16.63
C CYS A 36 18.95 5.53 15.83
N ASN A 37 19.27 5.43 14.57
CA ASN A 37 18.76 4.34 13.71
C ASN A 37 19.71 3.13 13.80
N SER A 38 19.25 2.00 13.25
CA SER A 38 20.09 0.82 13.06
C SER A 38 21.16 1.11 12.01
N ALA A 39 22.46 1.01 12.37
CA ALA A 39 23.56 1.23 11.43
C ALA A 39 23.52 0.32 10.18
N PRO A 40 23.22 -0.97 10.25
CA PRO A 40 23.00 -1.80 9.05
C PRO A 40 21.90 -1.27 8.15
N SER A 41 20.79 -0.77 8.73
CA SER A 41 19.67 -0.21 7.97
C SER A 41 20.07 1.10 7.26
N GLU A 42 20.89 1.92 7.88
CA GLU A 42 21.43 3.14 7.26
C GLU A 42 22.35 2.82 6.09
N ILE A 43 23.27 1.86 6.24
CA ILE A 43 24.17 1.42 5.18
C ILE A 43 23.38 0.89 3.97
N ILE A 44 22.40 0.00 4.21
CA ILE A 44 21.56 -0.52 3.13
C ILE A 44 20.75 0.60 2.48
N SER A 45 20.26 1.57 3.26
CA SER A 45 19.53 2.73 2.72
C SER A 45 20.41 3.59 1.83
N LEU A 46 21.70 3.81 2.19
CA LEU A 46 22.66 4.52 1.36
C LEU A 46 22.93 3.79 0.04
N ILE A 47 23.10 2.48 0.09
CA ILE A 47 23.26 1.64 -1.11
C ILE A 47 22.03 1.78 -2.02
N ALA A 48 20.83 1.71 -1.44
CA ALA A 48 19.58 1.87 -2.18
C ALA A 48 19.43 3.25 -2.80
N LEU A 49 19.78 4.33 -2.08
CA LEU A 49 19.76 5.70 -2.59
C LEU A 49 20.75 5.91 -3.75
N ARG A 50 21.94 5.31 -3.68
CA ARG A 50 22.92 5.34 -4.78
C ARG A 50 22.44 4.60 -6.03
N ASN A 51 21.49 3.65 -5.88
CA ASN A 51 20.87 2.88 -6.96
C ASN A 51 19.40 3.28 -7.21
N LYS A 52 19.01 4.49 -6.83
CA LYS A 52 17.62 4.96 -6.81
C LYS A 52 16.91 4.75 -8.14
N ASP A 53 17.53 5.11 -9.25
CA ASP A 53 16.88 5.09 -10.56
C ASP A 53 16.48 3.66 -10.98
N ARG A 54 17.38 2.69 -10.75
CA ARG A 54 17.10 1.27 -11.00
C ARG A 54 15.97 0.74 -10.11
N ILE A 55 15.98 1.08 -8.82
CA ILE A 55 14.99 0.59 -7.85
C ILE A 55 13.62 1.23 -8.11
N LEU A 56 13.59 2.55 -8.32
CA LEU A 56 12.34 3.27 -8.57
C LEU A 56 11.71 2.87 -9.91
N SER A 57 12.50 2.73 -10.97
CA SER A 57 12.01 2.28 -12.27
C SER A 57 11.38 0.90 -12.19
N ARG A 58 12.05 -0.06 -11.52
CA ARG A 58 11.49 -1.40 -11.28
C ARG A 58 10.17 -1.36 -10.49
N ASN A 59 10.12 -0.59 -9.42
CA ASN A 59 8.94 -0.54 -8.56
C ASN A 59 7.78 0.17 -9.26
N ASN A 60 8.06 1.23 -10.02
CA ASN A 60 7.06 1.94 -10.80
C ASN A 60 6.48 1.05 -11.91
N LEU A 61 7.30 0.21 -12.55
CA LEU A 61 6.83 -0.75 -13.56
C LEU A 61 5.81 -1.73 -12.94
N ILE A 62 6.15 -2.34 -11.79
CA ILE A 62 5.24 -3.25 -11.07
C ILE A 62 3.92 -2.54 -10.73
N VAL A 63 3.99 -1.32 -10.23
CA VAL A 63 2.80 -0.53 -9.87
C VAL A 63 1.96 -0.23 -11.11
N ALA A 64 2.58 0.17 -12.23
CA ALA A 64 1.86 0.52 -13.46
C ALA A 64 1.16 -0.70 -14.08
N GLU A 65 1.84 -1.85 -14.13
CA GLU A 65 1.27 -3.10 -14.63
C GLU A 65 0.08 -3.55 -13.75
N ASN A 66 0.26 -3.56 -12.44
CA ASN A 66 -0.81 -3.95 -11.52
C ASN A 66 -1.99 -2.98 -11.51
N LEU A 67 -1.72 -1.67 -11.67
CA LEU A 67 -2.77 -0.67 -11.76
C LEU A 67 -3.64 -0.86 -13.00
N LYS A 68 -3.03 -1.24 -14.13
CA LYS A 68 -3.78 -1.59 -15.35
C LYS A 68 -4.68 -2.81 -15.13
N LEU A 69 -4.17 -3.87 -14.50
CA LEU A 69 -4.97 -5.06 -14.17
C LEU A 69 -6.13 -4.73 -13.23
N LEU A 70 -5.90 -3.84 -12.26
CA LEU A 70 -6.97 -3.38 -11.35
C LEU A 70 -8.02 -2.54 -12.06
N ASP A 71 -7.63 -1.65 -12.98
CA ASP A 71 -8.58 -0.89 -13.79
C ASP A 71 -9.47 -1.82 -14.61
N GLU A 72 -8.89 -2.83 -15.28
CA GLU A 72 -9.62 -3.84 -16.03
C GLU A 72 -10.56 -4.66 -15.14
N PHE A 73 -10.08 -5.10 -13.98
CA PHE A 73 -10.87 -5.86 -13.00
C PHE A 73 -12.06 -5.04 -12.48
N ILE A 74 -11.83 -3.79 -12.09
CA ILE A 74 -12.90 -2.93 -11.56
C ILE A 74 -13.94 -2.60 -12.65
N GLU A 75 -13.52 -2.44 -13.90
CA GLU A 75 -14.47 -2.24 -14.99
C GLU A 75 -15.35 -3.46 -15.25
N VAL A 76 -14.79 -4.67 -15.21
CA VAL A 76 -15.54 -5.93 -15.33
C VAL A 76 -16.55 -6.06 -14.19
N TYR A 77 -16.15 -5.75 -12.96
CA TYR A 77 -16.98 -5.88 -11.75
C TYR A 77 -17.54 -4.53 -11.26
N ARG A 78 -17.81 -3.58 -12.17
CA ARG A 78 -18.29 -2.22 -11.85
C ARG A 78 -19.62 -2.15 -11.11
N ASN A 79 -20.39 -3.23 -11.15
CA ASN A 79 -21.61 -3.40 -10.34
C ASN A 79 -21.32 -3.63 -8.85
N LEU A 80 -20.17 -4.22 -8.52
CA LEU A 80 -19.72 -4.52 -7.16
C LEU A 80 -18.67 -3.55 -6.64
N PHE A 81 -17.84 -3.00 -7.51
CA PHE A 81 -16.71 -2.15 -7.11
C PHE A 81 -16.73 -0.80 -7.85
N GLU A 82 -16.25 0.21 -7.14
CA GLU A 82 -16.07 1.55 -7.66
C GLU A 82 -14.85 2.19 -7.00
N TRP A 83 -14.01 2.87 -7.77
CA TRP A 83 -12.89 3.60 -7.21
C TRP A 83 -12.55 4.87 -7.97
N VAL A 84 -11.90 5.79 -7.27
CA VAL A 84 -11.17 6.88 -7.91
C VAL A 84 -9.76 6.36 -8.18
N ARG A 85 -9.41 6.23 -9.46
CA ARG A 85 -8.12 5.71 -9.88
C ARG A 85 -6.98 6.53 -9.27
N PRO A 86 -6.04 5.91 -8.52
CA PRO A 86 -4.91 6.64 -7.94
C PRO A 86 -3.98 7.21 -9.00
N GLN A 87 -3.54 8.45 -8.82
CA GLN A 87 -2.55 9.10 -9.68
C GLN A 87 -1.10 8.80 -9.26
N GLY A 88 -0.90 8.18 -8.10
CA GLY A 88 0.41 7.82 -7.56
C GLY A 88 0.31 6.89 -6.36
N GLY A 89 1.46 6.37 -5.95
CA GLY A 89 1.54 5.40 -4.85
C GLY A 89 1.24 3.98 -5.29
N SER A 90 1.03 3.09 -4.33
CA SER A 90 0.81 1.65 -4.54
C SER A 90 -0.37 1.11 -3.73
N VAL A 91 -1.27 2.00 -3.34
CA VAL A 91 -2.45 1.70 -2.51
C VAL A 91 -3.63 2.48 -3.06
N GLY A 92 -4.77 1.83 -3.20
CA GLY A 92 -6.04 2.44 -3.56
C GLY A 92 -7.10 2.18 -2.48
N PHE A 93 -8.17 2.94 -2.55
CA PHE A 93 -9.34 2.80 -1.69
C PHE A 93 -10.55 2.58 -2.58
N VAL A 94 -11.15 1.41 -2.47
CA VAL A 94 -12.22 0.92 -3.36
C VAL A 94 -13.51 0.85 -2.59
N LYS A 95 -14.59 1.36 -3.18
CA LYS A 95 -15.94 1.22 -2.65
C LYS A 95 -16.52 -0.14 -3.04
N TYR A 96 -17.04 -0.86 -2.06
CA TYR A 96 -17.81 -2.07 -2.26
C TYR A 96 -19.32 -1.75 -2.30
N LYS A 97 -20.02 -2.20 -3.34
CA LYS A 97 -21.44 -1.93 -3.58
C LYS A 97 -22.32 -3.17 -3.38
N GLY A 98 -21.74 -4.26 -2.85
CA GLY A 98 -22.51 -5.48 -2.55
C GLY A 98 -23.50 -5.29 -1.41
N GLN A 99 -24.37 -6.29 -1.19
CA GLN A 99 -25.44 -6.24 -0.20
C GLN A 99 -24.98 -6.48 1.23
N GLU A 100 -23.87 -7.20 1.41
CA GLU A 100 -23.25 -7.44 2.72
C GLU A 100 -22.26 -6.32 3.07
N SER A 101 -21.83 -6.26 4.35
CA SER A 101 -20.77 -5.34 4.75
C SER A 101 -19.42 -5.77 4.18
N ILE A 102 -18.50 -4.81 4.01
CA ILE A 102 -17.16 -5.11 3.54
C ILE A 102 -16.36 -5.98 4.53
N GLU A 103 -16.67 -5.91 5.82
CA GLU A 103 -16.11 -6.78 6.85
C GLU A 103 -16.49 -8.25 6.59
N SER A 104 -17.79 -8.51 6.43
CA SER A 104 -18.31 -9.86 6.16
C SER A 104 -17.75 -10.44 4.85
N PHE A 105 -17.75 -9.62 3.79
CA PHE A 105 -17.14 -9.96 2.51
C PHE A 105 -15.65 -10.32 2.65
N SER A 106 -14.88 -9.48 3.37
CA SER A 106 -13.45 -9.69 3.57
C SER A 106 -13.15 -10.93 4.40
N GLU A 107 -13.94 -11.23 5.44
CA GLU A 107 -13.80 -12.43 6.25
C GLU A 107 -14.02 -13.70 5.44
N ARG A 108 -15.07 -13.73 4.63
CA ARG A 108 -15.36 -14.86 3.74
C ARG A 108 -14.24 -15.06 2.72
N LEU A 109 -13.79 -13.99 2.08
CA LEU A 109 -12.73 -14.02 1.08
C LEU A 109 -11.41 -14.56 1.65
N VAL A 110 -11.06 -14.17 2.87
CA VAL A 110 -9.90 -14.74 3.57
C VAL A 110 -10.07 -16.23 3.86
N LYS A 111 -11.24 -16.62 4.35
CA LYS A 111 -11.52 -17.99 4.76
C LYS A 111 -11.55 -18.96 3.57
N GLU A 112 -12.13 -18.54 2.46
CA GLU A 112 -12.38 -19.39 1.31
C GLU A 112 -11.21 -19.36 0.30
N ASN A 113 -10.63 -18.17 0.03
CA ASN A 113 -9.63 -17.98 -1.03
C ASN A 113 -8.27 -17.44 -0.53
N GLY A 114 -8.13 -17.14 0.76
CA GLY A 114 -6.86 -16.68 1.35
C GLY A 114 -6.43 -15.28 0.89
N VAL A 115 -7.37 -14.45 0.44
CA VAL A 115 -7.11 -13.06 0.01
C VAL A 115 -7.62 -12.09 1.06
N LEU A 116 -6.75 -11.21 1.54
CA LEU A 116 -7.09 -10.18 2.53
C LEU A 116 -7.31 -8.82 1.86
N LEU A 117 -8.52 -8.32 1.93
CA LEU A 117 -8.87 -6.92 1.72
C LEU A 117 -9.01 -6.25 3.09
N MET A 118 -8.51 -5.04 3.25
CA MET A 118 -8.55 -4.36 4.53
C MET A 118 -9.75 -3.40 4.58
N PRO A 119 -10.79 -3.70 5.38
CA PRO A 119 -11.97 -2.85 5.49
C PRO A 119 -11.65 -1.45 5.99
N ALA A 120 -12.50 -0.49 5.64
CA ALA A 120 -12.36 0.91 6.01
C ALA A 120 -12.50 1.15 7.52
N SER A 121 -13.23 0.31 8.22
CA SER A 121 -13.40 0.34 9.68
C SER A 121 -12.08 0.25 10.45
N VAL A 122 -11.05 -0.41 9.89
CA VAL A 122 -9.68 -0.41 10.47
C VAL A 122 -9.05 0.99 10.52
N TYR A 123 -9.61 1.95 9.77
CA TYR A 123 -9.16 3.35 9.68
C TYR A 123 -10.18 4.32 10.29
N ASP A 124 -11.05 3.87 11.18
CA ASP A 124 -12.13 4.66 11.78
C ASP A 124 -13.05 5.33 10.73
N HIS A 125 -13.25 4.65 9.59
CA HIS A 125 -14.09 5.14 8.51
C HIS A 125 -15.31 4.21 8.35
N GLU A 126 -16.45 4.68 8.82
CA GLU A 126 -17.74 3.95 8.76
C GLU A 126 -18.32 3.99 7.34
N SER A 127 -17.79 3.15 6.44
CA SER A 127 -18.33 3.05 5.08
C SER A 127 -17.88 1.76 4.42
N ASN A 128 -18.63 1.34 3.40
CA ASN A 128 -18.40 0.11 2.67
C ASN A 128 -17.22 0.25 1.68
N TYR A 129 -16.04 0.62 2.20
CA TYR A 129 -14.79 0.75 1.46
C TYR A 129 -13.74 -0.23 1.99
N PHE A 130 -12.77 -0.55 1.15
CA PHE A 130 -11.59 -1.31 1.54
C PHE A 130 -10.33 -0.77 0.89
N ARG A 131 -9.22 -1.01 1.56
CA ARG A 131 -7.90 -0.71 1.03
C ARG A 131 -7.37 -1.89 0.22
N ILE A 132 -6.89 -1.60 -0.99
CA ILE A 132 -6.18 -2.54 -1.84
C ILE A 132 -4.76 -2.07 -2.10
N GLY A 133 -3.79 -2.98 -1.99
CA GLY A 133 -2.39 -2.72 -2.32
C GLY A 133 -2.01 -3.36 -3.64
N PHE A 134 -1.37 -2.60 -4.52
CA PHE A 134 -0.97 -3.07 -5.85
C PHE A 134 0.53 -2.86 -6.15
N GLY A 135 1.35 -2.75 -5.11
CA GLY A 135 2.80 -2.61 -5.24
C GLY A 135 3.59 -3.92 -5.18
N ARG A 136 2.94 -5.07 -5.27
CA ARG A 136 3.58 -6.40 -5.16
C ARG A 136 3.51 -7.17 -6.48
N LYS A 137 4.52 -8.01 -6.73
CA LYS A 137 4.56 -8.86 -7.93
C LYS A 137 3.46 -9.91 -7.99
N ASN A 138 2.95 -10.34 -6.83
CA ASN A 138 1.88 -11.35 -6.75
C ASN A 138 0.46 -10.76 -6.75
N THR A 139 0.31 -9.49 -7.07
CA THR A 139 -1.03 -8.86 -7.23
C THR A 139 -1.90 -9.58 -8.27
N PRO A 140 -1.38 -10.02 -9.44
CA PRO A 140 -2.20 -10.77 -10.40
C PRO A 140 -2.76 -12.08 -9.84
N GLU A 141 -1.97 -12.81 -9.05
CA GLU A 141 -2.43 -14.04 -8.38
C GLU A 141 -3.57 -13.75 -7.39
N ALA A 142 -3.41 -12.70 -6.57
CA ALA A 142 -4.43 -12.30 -5.61
C ALA A 142 -5.73 -11.83 -6.29
N LEU A 143 -5.63 -11.13 -7.43
CA LEU A 143 -6.80 -10.75 -8.23
C LEU A 143 -7.49 -11.97 -8.85
N GLY A 144 -6.75 -12.95 -9.36
CA GLY A 144 -7.32 -14.20 -9.86
C GLY A 144 -8.14 -14.94 -8.79
N LYS A 145 -7.60 -15.05 -7.57
CA LYS A 145 -8.32 -15.65 -6.44
C LYS A 145 -9.58 -14.86 -6.03
N LEU A 146 -9.51 -13.53 -6.09
CA LEU A 146 -10.68 -12.70 -5.85
C LEU A 146 -11.74 -12.92 -6.94
N GLU A 147 -11.31 -13.04 -8.19
CA GLU A 147 -12.20 -13.32 -9.32
C GLU A 147 -12.87 -14.70 -9.21
N GLU A 148 -12.10 -15.73 -8.80
CA GLU A 148 -12.65 -17.06 -8.51
C GLU A 148 -13.74 -17.01 -7.44
N PHE A 149 -13.50 -16.27 -6.36
CA PHE A 149 -14.50 -16.09 -5.28
C PHE A 149 -15.78 -15.39 -5.76
N LEU A 150 -15.66 -14.42 -6.68
CA LEU A 150 -16.81 -13.68 -7.21
C LEU A 150 -17.67 -14.49 -8.21
N LYS A 151 -17.15 -15.60 -8.72
CA LYS A 151 -17.85 -16.49 -9.67
C LYS A 151 -18.62 -17.63 -8.99
N LEU A 152 -18.43 -17.78 -7.67
CA LEU A 152 -19.16 -18.75 -6.84
C LEU A 152 -20.52 -18.20 -6.41
#